data_c96fd8b57ce309c39633228454fbd52f
#
_entry.id   c96fd8b57ce309c39633228454fbd52f
#
_cell.length_a   1.000
_cell.length_b   1.000
_cell.length_c   1.000
_cell.angle_alpha   90.00
_cell.angle_beta   90.00
_cell.angle_gamma   90.00
#
_symmetry.space_group_name_H-M   'P 1'
#
loop_
_entity.id
_entity.type
_entity.pdbx_description
1 polymer ?
#
loop_
_entity_poly.entity_id
_entity_poly.type
_entity_poly.pdbx_seq_one_letter_code
_entity_poly.pdbx_strand_id
1 'polypeptide(L)'
;MVSQTEHPFALPLQLTYQIIESARSKDWDSVVALNNRYAITLRAAIDYIQSAGMAAYEEEGRMKDIEQLLKNEREIRALIGTRLTALQNDIGQLRRNLQGANAYHRQLLQS
;
A
#
# COMPACT_ATOMS: atom_id res chain seq x y z
N MET A 1 -2.08 21.36 22.52
CA MET A 1 -2.72 22.01 21.39
C MET A 1 -2.25 21.40 20.10
N VAL A 2 -3.16 21.04 19.26
CA VAL A 2 -2.78 20.53 17.94
C VAL A 2 -1.99 21.63 17.23
N SER A 3 -0.88 21.27 16.67
CA SER A 3 -0.04 22.24 15.98
C SER A 3 -0.81 22.83 14.80
N GLN A 4 -0.93 24.15 14.79
CA GLN A 4 -1.57 24.85 13.68
C GLN A 4 -0.73 24.77 12.39
N THR A 5 0.54 24.35 12.52
CA THR A 5 1.42 24.18 11.37
C THR A 5 1.23 22.86 10.69
N GLU A 6 0.57 21.88 11.34
CA GLU A 6 0.27 20.60 10.72
C GLU A 6 -0.93 20.75 9.79
N HIS A 7 -0.73 20.32 8.57
CA HIS A 7 -1.81 20.27 7.61
C HIS A 7 -2.34 18.83 7.50
N PRO A 8 -3.57 18.66 6.99
CA PRO A 8 -4.23 17.36 7.04
C PRO A 8 -3.50 16.24 6.29
N PHE A 9 -2.69 16.57 5.29
CA PHE A 9 -1.96 15.59 4.51
C PHE A 9 -0.55 15.30 5.04
N ALA A 10 -0.11 15.96 6.14
CA ALA A 10 1.23 15.75 6.69
C ALA A 10 1.44 14.29 7.13
N LEU A 11 0.53 13.77 7.94
CA LEU A 11 0.64 12.39 8.42
C LEU A 11 0.42 11.35 7.32
N PRO A 12 -0.61 11.46 6.46
CA PRO A 12 -0.73 10.56 5.32
C PRO A 12 0.54 10.53 4.45
N LEU A 13 1.12 11.69 4.17
CA LEU A 13 2.35 11.74 3.37
C LEU A 13 3.50 11.01 4.07
N GLN A 14 3.69 11.25 5.36
CA GLN A 14 4.73 10.57 6.13
C GLN A 14 4.53 9.05 6.11
N LEU A 15 3.28 8.59 6.24
CA LEU A 15 2.97 7.17 6.22
C LEU A 15 3.29 6.53 4.86
N THR A 16 3.08 7.25 3.75
CA THR A 16 3.44 6.71 2.44
C THR A 16 4.94 6.47 2.31
N TYR A 17 5.77 7.35 2.86
CA TYR A 17 7.22 7.13 2.86
C TYR A 17 7.61 5.90 3.69
N GLN A 18 6.95 5.72 4.83
CA GLN A 18 7.20 4.55 5.68
C GLN A 18 6.76 3.25 4.99
N ILE A 19 5.64 3.29 4.28
CA ILE A 19 5.16 2.14 3.50
C ILE A 19 6.18 1.77 2.41
N ILE A 20 6.67 2.76 1.68
CA ILE A 20 7.66 2.55 0.63
C ILE A 20 8.91 1.90 1.20
N GLU A 21 9.41 2.42 2.31
CA GLU A 21 10.60 1.87 2.97
C GLU A 21 10.38 0.43 3.41
N SER A 22 9.25 0.15 4.05
CA SER A 22 8.91 -1.20 4.49
C SER A 22 8.77 -2.15 3.30
N ALA A 23 8.15 -1.72 2.21
CA ALA A 23 7.97 -2.53 1.01
C ALA A 23 9.32 -2.85 0.36
N ARG A 24 10.23 -1.88 0.31
CA ARG A 24 11.58 -2.08 -0.22
C ARG A 24 12.38 -3.06 0.64
N SER A 25 12.14 -3.05 1.94
CA SER A 25 12.77 -3.99 2.87
C SER A 25 12.07 -5.34 2.91
N LYS A 26 10.98 -5.51 2.16
CA LYS A 26 10.16 -6.71 2.13
C LYS A 26 9.52 -7.03 3.48
N ASP A 27 9.31 -6.02 4.30
CA ASP A 27 8.60 -6.12 5.58
C ASP A 27 7.10 -5.92 5.32
N TRP A 28 6.46 -6.96 4.80
CA TRP A 28 5.08 -6.88 4.34
C TRP A 28 4.06 -6.76 5.47
N ASP A 29 4.38 -7.27 6.65
CA ASP A 29 3.51 -7.09 7.82
C ASP A 29 3.43 -5.61 8.21
N SER A 30 4.57 -4.91 8.17
CA SER A 30 4.59 -3.46 8.41
C SER A 30 3.84 -2.71 7.31
N VAL A 31 3.96 -3.13 6.06
CA VAL A 31 3.21 -2.53 4.95
C VAL A 31 1.71 -2.60 5.22
N VAL A 32 1.20 -3.75 5.64
CA VAL A 32 -0.23 -3.92 5.94
C VAL A 32 -0.65 -3.00 7.09
N ALA A 33 0.09 -3.00 8.20
CA ALA A 33 -0.25 -2.17 9.36
C ALA A 33 -0.21 -0.68 9.02
N LEU A 34 0.82 -0.24 8.31
CA LEU A 34 0.96 1.16 7.90
C LEU A 34 -0.12 1.56 6.90
N ASN A 35 -0.47 0.67 5.99
CA ASN A 35 -1.52 0.95 5.01
C ASN A 35 -2.88 1.14 5.67
N ASN A 36 -3.18 0.38 6.71
CA ASN A 36 -4.40 0.57 7.49
C ASN A 36 -4.44 1.94 8.14
N ARG A 37 -3.32 2.36 8.74
CA ARG A 37 -3.22 3.70 9.33
C ARG A 37 -3.32 4.78 8.27
N TYR A 38 -2.69 4.57 7.12
CA TYR A 38 -2.73 5.50 6.00
C TYR A 38 -4.17 5.72 5.52
N ALA A 39 -4.94 4.64 5.36
CA ALA A 39 -6.33 4.75 4.90
C ALA A 39 -7.16 5.62 5.86
N ILE A 40 -6.99 5.44 7.16
CA ILE A 40 -7.71 6.22 8.18
C ILE A 40 -7.31 7.68 8.14
N THR A 41 -6.01 7.97 8.10
CA THR A 41 -5.51 9.35 8.12
C THR A 41 -5.81 10.07 6.81
N LEU A 42 -5.77 9.35 5.68
CA LEU A 42 -6.12 9.91 4.39
C LEU A 42 -7.59 10.30 4.34
N ARG A 43 -8.47 9.44 4.87
CA ARG A 43 -9.90 9.74 4.93
C ARG A 43 -10.16 10.98 5.76
N ALA A 44 -9.51 11.11 6.90
CA ALA A 44 -9.64 12.29 7.75
C ALA A 44 -9.17 13.56 7.02
N ALA A 45 -8.08 13.46 6.27
CA ALA A 45 -7.57 14.58 5.49
C ALA A 45 -8.55 15.00 4.38
N ILE A 46 -9.12 14.03 3.69
CA ILE A 46 -10.11 14.30 2.63
C ILE A 46 -11.35 14.97 3.24
N ASP A 47 -11.84 14.45 4.35
CA ASP A 47 -13.00 15.02 5.03
C ASP A 47 -12.75 16.47 5.46
N TYR A 48 -11.54 16.76 5.94
CA TYR A 48 -11.15 18.12 6.29
C TYR A 48 -11.21 19.04 5.07
N ILE A 49 -10.65 18.62 3.94
CA ILE A 49 -10.64 19.43 2.72
C ILE A 49 -12.05 19.67 2.21
N GLN A 50 -12.93 18.68 2.29
CA GLN A 50 -14.32 18.83 1.89
C GLN A 50 -15.07 19.84 2.76
N SER A 51 -14.72 19.92 4.05
CA SER A 51 -15.32 20.89 4.98
C SER A 51 -14.74 22.28 4.83
N ALA A 52 -13.42 22.39 4.73
CA ALA A 52 -12.71 23.68 4.68
C ALA A 52 -12.68 24.30 3.28
N GLY A 53 -12.76 23.46 2.25
CA GLY A 53 -12.66 23.89 0.86
C GLY A 53 -11.24 23.77 0.31
N MET A 54 -11.14 23.31 -0.92
CA MET A 54 -9.86 23.13 -1.60
C MET A 54 -9.14 24.46 -1.85
N ALA A 55 -9.90 25.51 -2.09
CA ALA A 55 -9.33 26.85 -2.35
C ALA A 55 -8.50 27.34 -1.18
N ALA A 56 -8.98 27.16 0.06
CA ALA A 56 -8.22 27.53 1.25
C ALA A 56 -6.91 26.76 1.36
N TYR A 57 -6.94 25.48 1.00
CA TYR A 57 -5.77 24.62 1.01
C TYR A 57 -4.75 25.04 -0.05
N GLU A 58 -5.22 25.40 -1.24
CA GLU A 58 -4.38 25.90 -2.32
C GLU A 58 -3.67 27.19 -1.97
N GLU A 59 -4.38 28.10 -1.29
CA GLU A 59 -3.81 29.38 -0.85
C GLU A 59 -2.66 29.19 0.12
N GLU A 60 -2.66 28.10 0.88
CA GLU A 60 -1.57 27.80 1.79
C GLU A 60 -0.34 27.21 1.07
N GLY A 61 -0.42 27.01 -0.24
CA GLY A 61 0.67 26.47 -1.04
C GLY A 61 0.96 25.01 -0.75
N ARG A 62 -0.03 24.25 -0.32
CA ARG A 62 0.15 22.88 0.12
C ARG A 62 -0.17 21.85 -0.93
N MET A 63 -0.46 22.29 -2.16
CA MET A 63 -0.74 21.37 -3.26
C MET A 63 0.45 20.46 -3.59
N LYS A 64 1.66 20.92 -3.29
CA LYS A 64 2.87 20.11 -3.49
C LYS A 64 2.84 18.81 -2.68
N ASP A 65 2.27 18.87 -1.48
CA ASP A 65 2.18 17.70 -0.62
C ASP A 65 1.24 16.67 -1.18
N ILE A 66 0.13 17.11 -1.76
CA ILE A 66 -0.81 16.24 -2.45
C ILE A 66 -0.15 15.60 -3.67
N GLU A 67 0.59 16.38 -4.46
CA GLU A 67 1.31 15.86 -5.62
C GLU A 67 2.33 14.80 -5.21
N GLN A 68 3.08 15.05 -4.15
CA GLN A 68 4.05 14.09 -3.64
C GLN A 68 3.36 12.82 -3.12
N LEU A 69 2.24 12.99 -2.42
CA LEU A 69 1.46 11.86 -1.95
C LEU A 69 0.99 10.97 -3.10
N LEU A 70 0.51 11.58 -4.19
CA LEU A 70 0.08 10.84 -5.37
C LEU A 70 1.24 10.09 -6.04
N LYS A 71 2.42 10.71 -6.08
CA LYS A 71 3.63 10.04 -6.58
C LYS A 71 3.98 8.83 -5.71
N ASN A 72 3.93 9.01 -4.39
CA ASN A 72 4.23 7.94 -3.45
C ASN A 72 3.23 6.79 -3.57
N GLU A 73 1.94 7.11 -3.76
CA GLU A 73 0.93 6.07 -3.98
C GLU A 73 1.21 5.25 -5.24
N ARG A 74 1.67 5.90 -6.30
CA ARG A 74 2.03 5.17 -7.53
C ARG A 74 3.22 4.24 -7.30
N GLU A 75 4.21 4.70 -6.54
CA GLU A 75 5.35 3.86 -6.19
C GLU A 75 4.94 2.68 -5.32
N ILE A 76 4.07 2.91 -4.33
CA ILE A 76 3.53 1.84 -3.48
C ILE A 76 2.80 0.80 -4.33
N ARG A 77 1.96 1.24 -5.26
CA ARG A 77 1.24 0.33 -6.14
C ARG A 77 2.20 -0.52 -6.99
N ALA A 78 3.28 0.08 -7.47
CA ALA A 78 4.29 -0.66 -8.24
C ALA A 78 4.99 -1.71 -7.38
N LEU A 79 5.36 -1.36 -6.15
CA LEU A 79 6.03 -2.28 -5.23
C LEU A 79 5.11 -3.45 -4.83
N ILE A 80 3.84 -3.13 -4.53
CA ILE A 80 2.84 -4.15 -4.19
C ILE A 80 2.55 -5.02 -5.40
N GLY A 81 2.47 -4.43 -6.60
CA GLY A 81 2.27 -5.17 -7.84
C GLY A 81 3.38 -6.18 -8.09
N THR A 82 4.63 -5.80 -7.86
CA THR A 82 5.77 -6.71 -7.96
C THR A 82 5.64 -7.86 -6.97
N ARG A 83 5.26 -7.56 -5.73
CA ARG A 83 5.03 -8.57 -4.70
C ARG A 83 3.90 -9.51 -5.09
N LEU A 84 2.80 -8.95 -5.60
CA LEU A 84 1.65 -9.74 -6.02
C LEU A 84 2.02 -10.70 -7.16
N THR A 85 2.79 -10.23 -8.14
CA THR A 85 3.26 -11.05 -9.24
C THR A 85 4.12 -12.21 -8.73
N ALA A 86 5.03 -11.93 -7.78
CA ALA A 86 5.86 -12.98 -7.18
C ALA A 86 5.01 -14.01 -6.45
N LEU A 87 4.00 -13.57 -5.70
CA LEU A 87 3.08 -14.48 -5.00
C LEU A 87 2.28 -15.33 -5.99
N GLN A 88 1.82 -14.74 -7.08
CA GLN A 88 1.08 -15.47 -8.10
C GLN A 88 1.95 -16.55 -8.74
N ASN A 89 3.23 -16.26 -8.99
CA ASN A 89 4.18 -17.23 -9.51
C ASN A 89 4.42 -18.35 -8.50
N ASP A 90 4.57 -18.03 -7.22
CA ASP A 90 4.77 -19.03 -6.17
C ASP A 90 3.55 -19.94 -6.03
N ILE A 91 2.34 -19.36 -6.07
CA ILE A 91 1.09 -20.12 -6.02
C ILE A 91 0.98 -21.02 -7.24
N GLY A 92 1.31 -20.52 -8.42
CA GLY A 92 1.31 -21.32 -9.65
C GLY A 92 2.27 -22.50 -9.55
N GLN A 93 3.47 -22.29 -9.02
CA GLN A 93 4.44 -23.36 -8.81
C GLN A 93 3.92 -24.39 -7.81
N LEU A 94 3.33 -23.93 -6.72
CA LEU A 94 2.74 -24.82 -5.72
C LEU A 94 1.62 -25.67 -6.32
N ARG A 95 0.75 -25.06 -7.13
CA ARG A 95 -0.32 -25.81 -7.82
C ARG A 95 0.25 -26.89 -8.71
N ARG A 96 1.28 -26.58 -9.49
CA ARG A 96 1.93 -27.58 -10.37
C ARG A 96 2.53 -28.71 -9.55
N ASN A 97 3.16 -28.39 -8.43
CA ASN A 97 3.74 -29.39 -7.54
C ASN A 97 2.68 -30.31 -6.96
N LEU A 98 1.55 -29.74 -6.53
CA LEU A 98 0.43 -30.52 -6.01
C LEU A 98 -0.21 -31.40 -7.06
N GLN A 99 -0.36 -30.90 -8.28
CA GLN A 99 -0.90 -31.70 -9.39
C GLN A 99 0.02 -32.87 -9.74
N GLY A 100 1.33 -32.63 -9.75
CA GLY A 100 2.30 -33.68 -9.99
C GLY A 100 2.27 -34.73 -8.88
N ALA A 101 2.19 -34.32 -7.63
CA ALA A 101 2.11 -35.24 -6.50
C ALA A 101 0.83 -36.05 -6.55
N ASN A 102 -0.31 -35.43 -6.88
CA ASN A 102 -1.57 -36.16 -7.02
C ASN A 102 -1.54 -37.16 -8.15
N ALA A 103 -0.95 -36.80 -9.29
CA ALA A 103 -0.81 -37.71 -10.42
C ALA A 103 0.05 -38.93 -10.07
N TYR A 104 1.17 -38.68 -9.38
CA TYR A 104 2.05 -39.75 -8.92
C TYR A 104 1.34 -40.67 -7.93
N HIS A 105 0.61 -40.11 -7.01
CA HIS A 105 -0.15 -40.89 -6.02
C HIS A 105 -1.20 -41.77 -6.70
N ARG A 106 -1.89 -41.23 -7.70
CA ARG A 106 -2.87 -42.00 -8.47
C ARG A 106 -2.24 -43.17 -9.19
N GLN A 107 -1.03 -42.97 -9.79
CA GLN A 107 -0.30 -44.05 -10.45
C GLN A 107 0.02 -45.19 -9.48
N LEU A 108 0.47 -44.83 -8.26
CA LEU A 108 0.76 -45.85 -7.25
C LEU A 108 -0.46 -46.65 -6.85
N LEU A 109 -1.63 -46.03 -6.80
CA LEU A 109 -2.87 -46.73 -6.45
C LEU A 109 -3.38 -47.63 -7.55
N GLN A 110 -2.99 -47.36 -8.82
CA GLN A 110 -3.42 -48.14 -9.96
C GLN A 110 -2.48 -49.34 -10.26
N SER A 111 -1.31 -49.34 -9.70
CA SER A 111 -0.36 -50.44 -9.85
C SER A 111 -0.50 -51.44 -8.68
#